data_683be17c183a1559018b22adc9aad15e
#
_entry.id   683be17c183a1559018b22adc9aad15e
#
_cell.length_a   1.000
_cell.length_b   1.000
_cell.length_c   1.000
_cell.angle_alpha   90.00
_cell.angle_beta   90.00
_cell.angle_gamma   90.00
#
_symmetry.space_group_name_H-M   'P 1'
#
loop_
_entity.id
_entity.type
_entity.pdbx_description
1 polymer ?
#
loop_
_entity_poly.entity_id
_entity_poly.type
_entity_poly.pdbx_seq_one_letter_code
_entity_poly.pdbx_strand_id
1 'polypeptide(L)'
;MAKEQIAVAELVLNMILGKKGSTRVDYFPQKPDFPSDAPYEQAFERATPESQGISSDLLAALLRELDASTDTEMHHFMALRHGKVICECSFAPYPKEMWHVTHSMCKSITGMAIGMLIDEGKLKPDENIYDIFSEHVNVLSKIFRPVITVENLLTMTSGVTFNESGIVSGNDWLGSFLNASVNGKPGTEFQYNSLNTYVLSAIVTKRTGETLTEYLTPRLFEPLGITKYYWETCPKGITKGGWGLFLCAEDMAKLGQLYLQKGKWNDRQIVSEYWVEISTAKHQKTQDDTYGYGYQLWMEQRPGSFEYNGMMGQNVIIYPDMDMVLVTNAGNKELFQDCIMLNIIRKYFPTGYHPAEALPENPLTYGLLKRLCGELENGSDLNPVSSGTRPLSLRGGWKKGTASRMNSSVRKYSYRASEPTVFPFGYRSFIQKISGRTYDMEQQNIGIAPLFVQVFHNNMTDGISKISFTYDEGVFYVSFTEGDVIHKLPVGFRKAANGCVDLHGEHYLIATLGEFARDENHTPVLKLEITFIEECVKRKAHIFFHDKDEIEIRWNETPGRKMILEGLNSITEELSGNFLYNSLLGDHNITTELLHRLMEQTIEPVVWGYLEMQEETTQKCISH
;
A
#
# COMPACT_ATOMS: atom_id res chain seq x y z
N MET A 1 4.02 27.76 -4.36
CA MET A 1 2.69 27.90 -3.73
C MET A 1 1.56 28.12 -4.74
N ALA A 2 1.42 29.23 -5.43
CA ALA A 2 0.24 29.44 -6.31
C ALA A 2 0.10 28.39 -7.44
N LYS A 3 1.18 27.92 -8.05
CA LYS A 3 1.14 26.92 -9.12
C LYS A 3 0.74 25.53 -8.63
N GLU A 4 1.22 25.14 -7.48
CA GLU A 4 0.93 23.84 -6.84
C GLU A 4 -0.54 23.78 -6.41
N GLN A 5 -1.01 24.81 -5.75
CA GLN A 5 -2.40 24.95 -5.32
C GLN A 5 -3.39 24.94 -6.48
N ILE A 6 -3.05 25.65 -7.57
CA ILE A 6 -3.85 25.65 -8.79
C ILE A 6 -3.87 24.23 -9.40
N ALA A 7 -2.74 23.51 -9.40
CA ALA A 7 -2.67 22.15 -9.95
C ALA A 7 -3.51 21.16 -9.14
N VAL A 8 -3.48 21.23 -7.81
CA VAL A 8 -4.31 20.38 -6.94
C VAL A 8 -5.80 20.71 -7.14
N ALA A 9 -6.17 21.98 -7.17
CA ALA A 9 -7.55 22.39 -7.43
C ALA A 9 -8.03 21.95 -8.83
N GLU A 10 -7.16 22.03 -9.84
CA GLU A 10 -7.43 21.55 -11.19
C GLU A 10 -7.56 20.03 -11.24
N LEU A 11 -6.71 19.28 -10.53
CA LEU A 11 -6.81 17.83 -10.38
C LEU A 11 -8.20 17.46 -9.80
N VAL A 12 -8.56 18.04 -8.65
CA VAL A 12 -9.86 17.81 -8.01
C VAL A 12 -11.02 18.14 -8.94
N LEU A 13 -10.96 19.29 -9.63
CA LEU A 13 -12.01 19.70 -10.57
C LEU A 13 -12.10 18.76 -11.79
N ASN A 14 -10.94 18.33 -12.34
CA ASN A 14 -10.91 17.41 -13.47
C ASN A 14 -11.47 16.03 -13.08
N MET A 15 -11.17 15.54 -11.87
CA MET A 15 -11.75 14.30 -11.34
C MET A 15 -13.27 14.41 -11.19
N ILE A 16 -13.78 15.52 -10.64
CA ILE A 16 -15.24 15.80 -10.51
C ILE A 16 -15.89 15.84 -11.90
N LEU A 17 -15.23 16.43 -12.88
CA LEU A 17 -15.75 16.55 -14.25
C LEU A 17 -15.54 15.30 -15.11
N GLY A 18 -14.93 14.24 -14.57
CA GLY A 18 -14.65 13.01 -15.28
C GLY A 18 -13.69 13.19 -16.47
N LYS A 19 -12.77 14.16 -16.38
CA LYS A 19 -11.81 14.40 -17.44
C LYS A 19 -10.62 13.43 -17.33
N LYS A 20 -10.27 12.80 -18.45
CA LYS A 20 -9.07 11.96 -18.57
C LYS A 20 -7.79 12.79 -18.41
N GLY A 21 -6.71 12.17 -17.91
CA GLY A 21 -5.40 12.80 -17.80
C GLY A 21 -5.39 14.01 -16.86
N SER A 22 -5.88 13.82 -15.63
CA SER A 22 -6.16 14.90 -14.69
C SER A 22 -4.95 15.52 -14.01
N THR A 23 -3.74 14.95 -14.14
CA THR A 23 -2.51 15.53 -13.57
C THR A 23 -1.66 16.25 -14.62
N ARG A 24 -0.74 17.13 -14.17
CA ARG A 24 0.27 17.78 -15.01
C ARG A 24 1.58 16.99 -15.08
N VAL A 25 1.55 15.77 -14.58
CA VAL A 25 2.71 14.89 -14.48
C VAL A 25 2.65 13.87 -15.61
N ASP A 26 3.72 13.74 -16.37
CA ASP A 26 3.83 12.70 -17.39
C ASP A 26 3.85 11.33 -16.72
N TYR A 27 2.93 10.46 -17.13
CA TYR A 27 2.92 9.08 -16.69
C TYR A 27 3.81 8.22 -17.61
N PHE A 28 4.54 7.31 -17.02
CA PHE A 28 5.23 6.23 -17.72
C PHE A 28 5.21 4.97 -16.87
N PRO A 29 4.98 3.80 -17.46
CA PRO A 29 4.98 2.55 -16.70
C PRO A 29 6.39 2.25 -16.20
N GLN A 30 6.53 1.92 -14.92
CA GLN A 30 7.81 1.61 -14.31
C GLN A 30 7.78 0.39 -13.38
N LYS A 31 6.59 0.04 -12.83
CA LYS A 31 6.45 -1.11 -11.95
C LYS A 31 6.64 -2.41 -12.74
N PRO A 32 7.67 -3.23 -12.43
CA PRO A 32 7.84 -4.53 -13.06
C PRO A 32 6.82 -5.53 -12.52
N ASP A 33 6.65 -6.63 -13.24
CA ASP A 33 5.92 -7.78 -12.72
C ASP A 33 6.57 -8.29 -11.42
N PHE A 34 5.74 -8.79 -10.50
CA PHE A 34 6.24 -9.44 -9.30
C PHE A 34 7.23 -10.56 -9.66
N PRO A 35 8.48 -10.53 -9.16
CA PRO A 35 9.52 -11.50 -9.53
C PRO A 35 9.29 -12.85 -8.85
N SER A 36 8.28 -13.59 -9.30
CA SER A 36 7.87 -14.87 -8.71
C SER A 36 8.97 -15.92 -8.74
N ASP A 37 9.88 -15.85 -9.71
CA ASP A 37 10.95 -16.80 -9.91
C ASP A 37 12.25 -16.42 -9.17
N ALA A 38 12.32 -15.19 -8.61
CA ALA A 38 13.43 -14.80 -7.74
C ALA A 38 13.40 -15.61 -6.43
N PRO A 39 14.56 -16.00 -5.89
CA PRO A 39 14.60 -16.73 -4.64
C PRO A 39 14.00 -15.89 -3.50
N TYR A 40 13.28 -16.55 -2.62
CA TYR A 40 12.79 -15.95 -1.37
C TYR A 40 13.61 -16.55 -0.23
N GLU A 41 14.56 -15.78 0.27
CA GLU A 41 15.46 -16.24 1.33
C GLU A 41 14.83 -16.04 2.70
N GLN A 42 14.48 -17.15 3.37
CA GLN A 42 14.11 -17.16 4.78
C GLN A 42 15.40 -17.20 5.63
N ALA A 43 15.91 -16.02 5.97
CA ALA A 43 17.20 -15.87 6.65
C ALA A 43 17.19 -16.32 8.13
N PHE A 44 16.00 -16.31 8.76
CA PHE A 44 15.87 -16.57 10.18
C PHE A 44 15.46 -18.01 10.50
N GLU A 45 16.05 -18.59 11.54
CA GLU A 45 15.56 -19.84 12.16
C GLU A 45 14.14 -19.61 12.72
N ARG A 46 13.26 -20.62 12.58
CA ARG A 46 11.94 -20.64 13.21
C ARG A 46 12.03 -21.42 14.51
N ALA A 47 11.54 -20.81 15.60
CA ALA A 47 11.56 -21.38 16.95
C ALA A 47 10.16 -21.38 17.58
N THR A 48 9.96 -22.19 18.63
CA THR A 48 8.75 -22.06 19.44
C THR A 48 8.80 -20.75 20.21
N PRO A 49 7.67 -20.04 20.39
CA PRO A 49 7.63 -18.84 21.20
C PRO A 49 8.14 -19.09 22.64
N GLU A 50 7.80 -20.24 23.23
CA GLU A 50 8.21 -20.64 24.57
C GLU A 50 9.73 -20.74 24.68
N SER A 51 10.42 -21.32 23.70
CA SER A 51 11.90 -21.41 23.70
C SER A 51 12.58 -20.03 23.69
N GLN A 52 11.84 -19.00 23.28
CA GLN A 52 12.29 -17.62 23.22
C GLN A 52 11.56 -16.75 24.28
N GLY A 53 10.99 -17.35 25.33
CA GLY A 53 10.45 -16.66 26.50
C GLY A 53 9.12 -15.94 26.30
N ILE A 54 8.45 -16.14 25.17
CA ILE A 54 7.10 -15.61 24.88
C ILE A 54 6.14 -16.79 24.86
N SER A 55 4.93 -16.65 25.43
CA SER A 55 3.96 -17.74 25.35
C SER A 55 3.20 -17.74 24.02
N SER A 56 2.94 -18.92 23.48
CA SER A 56 2.08 -19.10 22.30
C SER A 56 0.67 -18.54 22.53
N ASP A 57 0.15 -18.62 23.76
CA ASP A 57 -1.17 -18.06 24.11
C ASP A 57 -1.21 -16.54 23.99
N LEU A 58 -0.14 -15.84 24.37
CA LEU A 58 -0.03 -14.37 24.22
C LEU A 58 -0.10 -13.99 22.74
N LEU A 59 0.68 -14.64 21.88
CA LEU A 59 0.69 -14.37 20.43
C LEU A 59 -0.66 -14.74 19.78
N ALA A 60 -1.27 -15.85 20.20
CA ALA A 60 -2.59 -16.22 19.68
C ALA A 60 -3.68 -15.23 20.11
N ALA A 61 -3.61 -14.69 21.33
CA ALA A 61 -4.54 -13.66 21.80
C ALA A 61 -4.35 -12.34 21.03
N LEU A 62 -3.11 -11.92 20.82
CA LEU A 62 -2.76 -10.76 20.00
C LEU A 62 -3.34 -10.89 18.58
N LEU A 63 -3.07 -12.00 17.89
CA LEU A 63 -3.55 -12.21 16.51
C LEU A 63 -5.08 -12.21 16.44
N ARG A 64 -5.77 -12.83 17.41
CA ARG A 64 -7.25 -12.80 17.47
C ARG A 64 -7.80 -11.40 17.69
N GLU A 65 -7.15 -10.59 18.54
CA GLU A 65 -7.61 -9.22 18.77
C GLU A 65 -7.38 -8.33 17.56
N LEU A 66 -6.25 -8.50 16.87
CA LEU A 66 -5.97 -7.82 15.59
C LEU A 66 -6.99 -8.19 14.51
N ASP A 67 -7.30 -9.48 14.34
CA ASP A 67 -8.27 -9.99 13.36
C ASP A 67 -9.72 -9.57 13.67
N ALA A 68 -10.07 -9.50 14.96
CA ALA A 68 -11.41 -9.12 15.39
C ALA A 68 -11.69 -7.61 15.33
N SER A 69 -10.66 -6.78 15.21
CA SER A 69 -10.80 -5.33 15.15
C SER A 69 -11.38 -4.89 13.80
N THR A 70 -12.40 -4.05 13.82
CA THR A 70 -13.01 -3.49 12.60
C THR A 70 -12.18 -2.36 11.98
N ASP A 71 -11.20 -1.84 12.69
CA ASP A 71 -10.37 -0.71 12.27
C ASP A 71 -8.98 -1.15 11.80
N THR A 72 -8.64 -2.42 12.02
CA THR A 72 -7.44 -3.07 11.49
C THR A 72 -7.82 -4.01 10.34
N GLU A 73 -6.97 -4.08 9.35
CA GLU A 73 -7.02 -5.09 8.30
C GLU A 73 -5.61 -5.64 8.10
N MET A 74 -5.31 -6.74 8.80
CA MET A 74 -3.98 -7.32 8.78
C MET A 74 -3.71 -8.06 7.47
N HIS A 75 -2.50 -7.89 6.92
CA HIS A 75 -2.01 -8.62 5.76
C HIS A 75 -0.90 -9.60 6.16
N HIS A 76 0.10 -9.10 6.90
CA HIS A 76 1.18 -9.92 7.46
C HIS A 76 1.50 -9.50 8.88
N PHE A 77 1.83 -10.48 9.70
CA PHE A 77 2.41 -10.29 11.03
C PHE A 77 3.60 -11.21 11.20
N MET A 78 4.74 -10.66 11.63
CA MET A 78 5.90 -11.45 11.98
C MET A 78 6.51 -10.94 13.29
N ALA A 79 6.88 -11.87 14.17
CA ALA A 79 7.55 -11.57 15.42
C ALA A 79 8.86 -12.37 15.50
N LEU A 80 9.95 -11.66 15.76
CA LEU A 80 11.28 -12.22 15.99
C LEU A 80 11.71 -11.93 17.42
N ARG A 81 12.41 -12.89 18.03
CA ARG A 81 13.13 -12.69 19.28
C ARG A 81 14.44 -13.48 19.26
N HIS A 82 15.52 -12.89 19.77
CA HIS A 82 16.88 -13.46 19.74
C HIS A 82 17.29 -13.89 18.31
N GLY A 83 16.90 -13.11 17.30
CA GLY A 83 17.16 -13.41 15.91
C GLY A 83 16.41 -14.63 15.34
N LYS A 84 15.37 -15.13 16.02
CA LYS A 84 14.55 -16.26 15.57
C LYS A 84 13.10 -15.85 15.38
N VAL A 85 12.45 -16.32 14.32
CA VAL A 85 11.01 -16.11 14.10
C VAL A 85 10.24 -17.01 15.05
N ILE A 86 9.46 -16.39 15.91
CA ILE A 86 8.58 -17.04 16.92
C ILE A 86 7.11 -17.05 16.50
N CYS A 87 6.72 -16.18 15.57
CA CYS A 87 5.41 -16.16 14.95
C CYS A 87 5.50 -15.57 13.56
N GLU A 88 4.86 -16.22 12.61
CA GLU A 88 4.71 -15.75 11.23
C GLU A 88 3.28 -16.06 10.81
N CYS A 89 2.52 -15.04 10.43
CA CYS A 89 1.12 -15.16 10.06
C CYS A 89 0.81 -14.27 8.87
N SER A 90 0.24 -14.84 7.82
CA SER A 90 -0.40 -14.11 6.72
C SER A 90 -1.91 -14.15 6.91
N PHE A 91 -2.58 -13.14 6.41
CA PHE A 91 -4.04 -13.06 6.43
C PHE A 91 -4.55 -13.14 4.99
N ALA A 92 -5.52 -14.00 4.73
CA ALA A 92 -6.07 -14.12 3.39
C ALA A 92 -6.65 -12.78 2.92
N PRO A 93 -6.46 -12.38 1.66
CA PRO A 93 -5.88 -13.17 0.56
C PRO A 93 -4.37 -12.91 0.31
N TYR A 94 -3.62 -12.36 1.25
CA TYR A 94 -2.23 -11.93 1.10
C TYR A 94 -1.24 -13.09 1.27
N PRO A 95 -0.49 -13.49 0.21
CA PRO A 95 0.52 -14.54 0.33
C PRO A 95 1.78 -14.02 1.04
N LYS A 96 2.38 -14.79 1.93
CA LYS A 96 3.56 -14.37 2.72
C LYS A 96 4.84 -14.09 1.92
N GLU A 97 5.00 -14.70 0.74
CA GLU A 97 6.15 -14.47 -0.14
C GLU A 97 5.95 -13.28 -1.08
N MET A 98 4.81 -12.62 -1.01
CA MET A 98 4.50 -11.45 -1.83
C MET A 98 5.20 -10.23 -1.27
N TRP A 99 5.77 -9.40 -2.16
CA TRP A 99 6.14 -8.07 -1.77
C TRP A 99 4.89 -7.23 -1.48
N HIS A 100 5.04 -6.23 -0.66
CA HIS A 100 3.97 -5.32 -0.27
C HIS A 100 4.50 -3.90 -0.26
N VAL A 101 3.68 -2.93 -0.64
CA VAL A 101 4.03 -1.51 -0.54
C VAL A 101 4.36 -1.16 0.92
N THR A 102 5.46 -0.46 1.13
CA THR A 102 5.95 -0.11 2.47
C THR A 102 5.58 1.30 2.91
N HIS A 103 5.09 2.12 1.96
CA HIS A 103 4.85 3.55 2.18
C HIS A 103 6.05 4.23 2.85
N SER A 104 5.80 5.05 3.88
CA SER A 104 6.82 5.84 4.56
C SER A 104 7.84 5.03 5.37
N MET A 105 7.63 3.73 5.59
CA MET A 105 8.59 2.85 6.24
C MET A 105 9.97 2.90 5.55
N CYS A 106 9.98 3.06 4.23
CA CYS A 106 11.21 3.14 3.44
C CYS A 106 12.08 4.39 3.73
N LYS A 107 11.56 5.40 4.42
CA LYS A 107 12.33 6.58 4.83
C LYS A 107 13.54 6.18 5.69
N SER A 108 13.36 5.21 6.57
CA SER A 108 14.45 4.69 7.41
C SER A 108 15.56 4.06 6.56
N ILE A 109 15.19 3.41 5.45
CA ILE A 109 16.16 2.82 4.51
C ILE A 109 16.92 3.93 3.75
N THR A 110 16.24 4.99 3.36
CA THR A 110 16.90 6.19 2.79
C THR A 110 17.85 6.82 3.81
N GLY A 111 17.45 6.86 5.10
CA GLY A 111 18.33 7.28 6.20
C GLY A 111 19.59 6.43 6.29
N MET A 112 19.51 5.10 6.14
CA MET A 112 20.68 4.21 6.10
C MET A 112 21.65 4.60 4.99
N ALA A 113 21.15 4.91 3.79
CA ALA A 113 21.99 5.35 2.67
C ALA A 113 22.73 6.66 2.97
N ILE A 114 22.07 7.61 3.64
CA ILE A 114 22.71 8.85 4.09
C ILE A 114 23.81 8.56 5.11
N GLY A 115 23.57 7.65 6.06
CA GLY A 115 24.58 7.19 7.01
C GLY A 115 25.81 6.62 6.31
N MET A 116 25.60 5.76 5.32
CA MET A 116 26.69 5.17 4.53
C MET A 116 27.50 6.27 3.79
N LEU A 117 26.84 7.28 3.22
CA LEU A 117 27.54 8.40 2.57
C LEU A 117 28.36 9.23 3.55
N ILE A 118 27.88 9.40 4.78
CA ILE A 118 28.59 10.12 5.84
C ILE A 118 29.80 9.30 6.29
N ASP A 119 29.66 8.00 6.49
CA ASP A 119 30.76 7.09 6.83
C ASP A 119 31.82 7.03 5.72
N GLU A 120 31.41 7.11 4.45
CA GLU A 120 32.31 7.21 3.29
C GLU A 120 32.99 8.59 3.15
N GLY A 121 32.65 9.58 4.00
CA GLY A 121 33.15 10.94 3.92
C GLY A 121 32.66 11.74 2.71
N LYS A 122 31.62 11.28 2.04
CA LYS A 122 31.05 11.93 0.83
C LYS A 122 29.99 12.97 1.16
N LEU A 123 29.50 13.00 2.40
CA LEU A 123 28.45 13.89 2.87
C LEU A 123 28.66 14.25 4.34
N LYS A 124 28.26 15.47 4.72
CA LYS A 124 28.22 15.90 6.12
C LYS A 124 26.80 16.33 6.50
N PRO A 125 26.36 16.12 7.77
CA PRO A 125 25.04 16.53 8.22
C PRO A 125 24.78 18.03 8.14
N ASP A 126 25.81 18.85 8.31
CA ASP A 126 25.77 20.32 8.31
C ASP A 126 25.85 20.94 6.90
N GLU A 127 26.01 20.16 5.85
CA GLU A 127 26.06 20.68 4.49
C GLU A 127 24.70 21.30 4.08
N ASN A 128 24.79 22.51 3.48
CA ASN A 128 23.61 23.20 2.97
C ASN A 128 23.13 22.60 1.64
N ILE A 129 21.87 22.22 1.54
CA ILE A 129 21.28 21.61 0.33
C ILE A 129 21.39 22.51 -0.91
N TYR A 130 21.36 23.85 -0.72
CA TYR A 130 21.51 24.79 -1.82
C TYR A 130 22.94 24.85 -2.38
N ASP A 131 23.94 24.39 -1.62
CA ASP A 131 25.30 24.21 -2.11
C ASP A 131 25.44 22.90 -2.89
N ILE A 132 24.79 21.84 -2.40
CA ILE A 132 24.75 20.53 -3.06
C ILE A 132 24.09 20.62 -4.44
N PHE A 133 23.00 21.37 -4.54
CA PHE A 133 22.20 21.55 -5.76
C PHE A 133 22.30 22.99 -6.32
N SER A 134 23.50 23.53 -6.36
CA SER A 134 23.73 24.93 -6.78
C SER A 134 23.27 25.25 -8.21
N GLU A 135 23.19 24.26 -9.08
CA GLU A 135 22.69 24.38 -10.45
C GLU A 135 21.17 24.60 -10.55
N HIS A 136 20.42 24.25 -9.50
CA HIS A 136 18.96 24.41 -9.43
C HIS A 136 18.53 25.73 -8.76
N VAL A 137 19.47 26.49 -8.21
CA VAL A 137 19.18 27.67 -7.40
C VAL A 137 19.85 28.91 -7.99
N ASN A 138 19.07 29.97 -8.20
CA ASN A 138 19.64 31.25 -8.67
C ASN A 138 20.55 31.84 -7.57
N VAL A 139 21.73 32.31 -7.97
CA VAL A 139 22.75 32.88 -7.07
C VAL A 139 22.20 34.03 -6.19
N LEU A 140 21.34 34.88 -6.77
CA LEU A 140 20.72 35.98 -6.00
C LEU A 140 19.69 35.47 -5.00
N SER A 141 18.89 34.46 -5.35
CA SER A 141 17.92 33.88 -4.42
C SER A 141 18.59 33.11 -3.29
N LYS A 142 19.77 32.52 -3.50
CA LYS A 142 20.54 31.80 -2.48
C LYS A 142 20.97 32.70 -1.30
N ILE A 143 21.25 33.97 -1.56
CA ILE A 143 21.69 34.92 -0.52
C ILE A 143 20.58 35.24 0.49
N PHE A 144 19.31 35.19 0.05
CA PHE A 144 18.15 35.56 0.87
C PHE A 144 17.42 34.35 1.45
N ARG A 145 17.85 33.12 1.14
CA ARG A 145 17.22 31.90 1.65
C ARG A 145 17.83 31.49 2.99
N PRO A 146 17.02 30.95 3.92
CA PRO A 146 17.56 30.33 5.12
C PRO A 146 18.43 29.11 4.74
N VAL A 147 19.48 28.84 5.51
CA VAL A 147 20.29 27.64 5.37
C VAL A 147 19.44 26.43 5.76
N ILE A 148 19.33 25.45 4.88
CA ILE A 148 18.71 24.15 5.15
C ILE A 148 19.82 23.10 5.04
N THR A 149 20.07 22.38 6.12
CA THR A 149 21.12 21.36 6.16
C THR A 149 20.55 19.97 5.84
N VAL A 150 21.44 19.03 5.54
CA VAL A 150 21.10 17.61 5.41
C VAL A 150 20.42 17.10 6.70
N GLU A 151 20.90 17.54 7.88
CA GLU A 151 20.30 17.19 9.16
C GLU A 151 18.87 17.71 9.31
N ASN A 152 18.55 18.90 8.77
CA ASN A 152 17.18 19.41 8.79
C ASN A 152 16.23 18.54 7.94
N LEU A 153 16.72 17.93 6.86
CA LEU A 153 15.95 16.95 6.10
C LEU A 153 15.78 15.64 6.88
N LEU A 154 16.86 15.14 7.51
CA LEU A 154 16.86 13.92 8.31
C LEU A 154 15.88 13.99 9.49
N THR A 155 15.78 15.17 10.11
CA THR A 155 14.94 15.42 11.29
C THR A 155 13.56 15.99 10.98
N MET A 156 13.16 16.10 9.71
CA MET A 156 11.89 16.70 9.29
C MET A 156 11.69 18.15 9.80
N THR A 157 12.75 18.95 9.77
CA THR A 157 12.74 20.34 10.27
C THR A 157 13.17 21.36 9.21
N SER A 158 13.01 21.03 7.92
CA SER A 158 13.38 21.96 6.83
C SER A 158 12.47 23.18 6.74
N GLY A 159 11.21 23.06 7.15
CA GLY A 159 10.19 24.10 7.02
C GLY A 159 9.76 24.38 5.57
N VAL A 160 10.18 23.56 4.58
CA VAL A 160 9.84 23.75 3.18
C VAL A 160 8.36 23.44 2.93
N THR A 161 7.67 24.37 2.25
CA THR A 161 6.21 24.27 2.02
C THR A 161 5.80 23.36 0.86
N PHE A 162 6.73 22.95 0.00
CA PHE A 162 6.46 21.96 -1.04
C PHE A 162 6.43 20.55 -0.44
N ASN A 163 5.28 19.94 -0.45
CA ASN A 163 4.99 18.65 0.16
C ASN A 163 4.36 17.67 -0.85
N GLU A 164 3.79 16.57 -0.37
CA GLU A 164 3.21 15.51 -1.16
C GLU A 164 2.07 16.01 -2.09
N SER A 165 1.36 17.05 -1.72
CA SER A 165 0.30 17.62 -2.58
C SER A 165 0.86 18.28 -3.84
N GLY A 166 2.10 18.74 -3.79
CA GLY A 166 2.78 19.40 -4.90
C GLY A 166 3.24 18.45 -6.01
N ILE A 167 3.34 17.13 -5.75
CA ILE A 167 3.87 16.16 -6.72
C ILE A 167 3.02 16.06 -8.01
N VAL A 168 1.74 16.39 -7.94
CA VAL A 168 0.82 16.40 -9.11
C VAL A 168 0.96 17.66 -9.98
N SER A 169 1.77 18.64 -9.56
CA SER A 169 1.90 19.93 -10.24
C SER A 169 2.88 19.94 -11.42
N GLY A 170 3.72 18.91 -11.56
CA GLY A 170 4.69 18.78 -12.65
C GLY A 170 5.80 17.80 -12.37
N ASN A 171 6.69 17.61 -13.34
CA ASN A 171 7.72 16.58 -13.33
C ASN A 171 8.97 16.95 -12.52
N ASP A 172 9.18 18.21 -12.15
CA ASP A 172 10.40 18.69 -11.48
C ASP A 172 10.20 18.88 -9.98
N TRP A 173 10.13 17.78 -9.25
CA TRP A 173 9.92 17.82 -7.79
C TRP A 173 11.11 18.42 -7.04
N LEU A 174 12.36 18.09 -7.46
CA LEU A 174 13.57 18.64 -6.85
C LEU A 174 13.65 20.16 -7.02
N GLY A 175 13.47 20.63 -8.25
CA GLY A 175 13.44 22.07 -8.53
C GLY A 175 12.31 22.79 -7.80
N SER A 176 11.13 22.17 -7.71
CA SER A 176 9.98 22.71 -6.95
C SER A 176 10.29 22.82 -5.46
N PHE A 177 10.85 21.77 -4.84
CA PHE A 177 11.26 21.78 -3.43
C PHE A 177 12.31 22.86 -3.15
N LEU A 178 13.38 22.89 -3.95
CA LEU A 178 14.47 23.86 -3.77
C LEU A 178 14.04 25.32 -4.00
N ASN A 179 12.97 25.56 -4.74
CA ASN A 179 12.44 26.90 -5.01
C ASN A 179 11.17 27.25 -4.21
N ALA A 180 10.68 26.35 -3.37
CA ALA A 180 9.53 26.59 -2.50
C ALA A 180 9.85 27.60 -1.38
N SER A 181 8.80 28.14 -0.76
CA SER A 181 8.91 28.96 0.44
C SER A 181 9.31 28.09 1.64
N VAL A 182 9.92 28.72 2.63
CA VAL A 182 10.29 28.09 3.90
C VAL A 182 9.52 28.78 5.02
N ASN A 183 8.77 28.01 5.79
CA ASN A 183 8.05 28.49 6.97
C ASN A 183 8.94 28.33 8.22
N GLY A 184 8.97 29.33 9.07
CA GLY A 184 9.74 29.30 10.30
C GLY A 184 11.26 29.31 10.06
N LYS A 185 11.99 28.85 11.06
CA LYS A 185 13.47 28.72 11.02
C LYS A 185 13.82 27.23 10.88
N PRO A 186 14.57 26.82 9.83
CA PRO A 186 15.00 25.43 9.70
C PRO A 186 15.72 24.93 10.96
N GLY A 187 15.47 23.69 11.33
CA GLY A 187 16.02 23.03 12.52
C GLY A 187 15.26 23.28 13.83
N THR A 188 14.15 24.02 13.83
CA THR A 188 13.43 24.37 15.08
C THR A 188 12.12 23.63 15.30
N GLU A 189 11.35 23.43 14.24
CA GLU A 189 10.01 22.83 14.33
C GLU A 189 9.92 21.57 13.49
N PHE A 190 9.38 20.52 14.08
CA PHE A 190 9.08 19.26 13.38
C PHE A 190 7.86 19.45 12.48
N GLN A 191 8.06 19.25 11.20
CA GLN A 191 7.00 19.21 10.19
C GLN A 191 7.23 18.03 9.25
N TYR A 192 6.43 17.00 9.41
CA TYR A 192 6.55 15.81 8.57
C TYR A 192 6.26 16.13 7.10
N ASN A 193 7.22 15.83 6.24
CA ASN A 193 7.15 16.11 4.80
C ASN A 193 8.02 15.09 4.05
N SER A 194 7.40 14.22 3.27
CA SER A 194 8.09 13.13 2.55
C SER A 194 9.06 13.64 1.49
N LEU A 195 8.89 14.90 1.03
CA LEU A 195 9.81 15.49 0.06
C LEU A 195 11.19 15.80 0.68
N ASN A 196 11.30 15.92 2.02
CA ASN A 196 12.60 15.94 2.69
C ASN A 196 13.39 14.67 2.36
N THR A 197 12.73 13.51 2.47
CA THR A 197 13.36 12.21 2.17
C THR A 197 13.62 12.02 0.68
N TYR A 198 12.74 12.51 -0.19
CA TYR A 198 12.99 12.55 -1.63
C TYR A 198 14.27 13.35 -1.96
N VAL A 199 14.48 14.49 -1.31
CA VAL A 199 15.71 15.29 -1.50
C VAL A 199 16.94 14.56 -0.95
N LEU A 200 16.82 13.81 0.17
CA LEU A 200 17.90 12.92 0.64
C LEU A 200 18.24 11.85 -0.42
N SER A 201 17.24 11.25 -1.07
CA SER A 201 17.45 10.33 -2.21
C SER A 201 18.18 11.03 -3.38
N ALA A 202 17.76 12.25 -3.72
CA ALA A 202 18.44 13.05 -4.74
C ALA A 202 19.89 13.37 -4.38
N ILE A 203 20.20 13.59 -3.09
CA ILE A 203 21.58 13.78 -2.60
C ILE A 203 22.43 12.53 -2.84
N VAL A 204 21.88 11.32 -2.61
CA VAL A 204 22.59 10.07 -2.94
C VAL A 204 22.98 10.06 -4.41
N THR A 205 22.01 10.31 -5.30
CA THR A 205 22.26 10.36 -6.75
C THR A 205 23.30 11.44 -7.10
N LYS A 206 23.20 12.62 -6.50
CA LYS A 206 24.14 13.72 -6.75
C LYS A 206 25.57 13.40 -6.34
N ARG A 207 25.75 12.68 -5.24
CA ARG A 207 27.08 12.37 -4.66
C ARG A 207 27.75 11.15 -5.27
N THR A 208 26.96 10.22 -5.79
CA THR A 208 27.46 8.91 -6.28
C THR A 208 27.35 8.74 -7.78
N GLY A 209 26.41 9.42 -8.43
CA GLY A 209 26.02 9.17 -9.81
C GLY A 209 25.09 7.96 -9.97
N GLU A 210 24.77 7.25 -8.89
CA GLU A 210 23.86 6.10 -8.81
C GLU A 210 22.49 6.56 -8.28
N THR A 211 21.39 5.96 -8.71
CA THR A 211 20.11 6.12 -8.01
C THR A 211 20.21 5.56 -6.58
N LEU A 212 19.32 5.98 -5.69
CA LEU A 212 19.27 5.41 -4.33
C LEU A 212 19.17 3.88 -4.35
N THR A 213 18.37 3.32 -5.25
CA THR A 213 18.20 1.87 -5.40
C THR A 213 19.50 1.21 -5.86
N GLU A 214 20.16 1.73 -6.90
CA GLU A 214 21.44 1.21 -7.39
C GLU A 214 22.54 1.29 -6.31
N TYR A 215 22.58 2.40 -5.56
CA TYR A 215 23.54 2.57 -4.47
C TYR A 215 23.36 1.56 -3.34
N LEU A 216 22.09 1.29 -2.95
CA LEU A 216 21.78 0.37 -1.85
C LEU A 216 21.84 -1.11 -2.26
N THR A 217 21.64 -1.46 -3.52
CA THR A 217 21.64 -2.84 -3.98
C THR A 217 22.90 -3.61 -3.51
N PRO A 218 24.15 -3.23 -3.86
CA PRO A 218 25.33 -3.96 -3.43
C PRO A 218 25.72 -3.73 -1.97
N ARG A 219 25.22 -2.66 -1.34
CA ARG A 219 25.61 -2.25 0.02
C ARG A 219 24.69 -2.76 1.11
N LEU A 220 23.41 -2.92 0.79
CA LEU A 220 22.36 -3.30 1.76
C LEU A 220 21.56 -4.52 1.28
N PHE A 221 20.94 -4.47 0.09
CA PHE A 221 19.99 -5.48 -0.33
C PHE A 221 20.65 -6.84 -0.60
N GLU A 222 21.70 -6.86 -1.39
CA GLU A 222 22.45 -8.10 -1.67
C GLU A 222 23.06 -8.74 -0.41
N PRO A 223 23.76 -7.98 0.48
CA PRO A 223 24.27 -8.55 1.73
C PRO A 223 23.21 -9.14 2.65
N LEU A 224 22.00 -8.63 2.64
CA LEU A 224 20.86 -9.13 3.40
C LEU A 224 20.07 -10.23 2.65
N GLY A 225 20.44 -10.58 1.42
CA GLY A 225 19.70 -11.52 0.59
C GLY A 225 18.30 -11.04 0.23
N ILE A 226 18.13 -9.72 0.08
CA ILE A 226 16.86 -9.09 -0.37
C ILE A 226 16.88 -9.08 -1.89
N THR A 227 16.01 -9.87 -2.51
CA THR A 227 15.98 -10.07 -3.97
C THR A 227 14.65 -9.67 -4.61
N LYS A 228 13.56 -9.63 -3.84
CA LYS A 228 12.22 -9.28 -4.29
C LYS A 228 11.87 -7.88 -3.83
N TYR A 229 12.34 -6.88 -4.56
CA TYR A 229 12.06 -5.49 -4.26
C TYR A 229 11.88 -4.68 -5.53
N TYR A 230 11.17 -3.58 -5.40
CA TYR A 230 11.04 -2.55 -6.41
C TYR A 230 10.86 -1.20 -5.72
N TRP A 231 11.51 -0.16 -6.21
CA TRP A 231 11.37 1.19 -5.68
C TRP A 231 11.08 2.18 -6.80
N GLU A 232 9.95 2.83 -6.72
CA GLU A 232 9.49 3.81 -7.70
C GLU A 232 10.41 5.03 -7.79
N THR A 233 10.44 5.63 -8.99
CA THR A 233 11.13 6.90 -9.25
C THR A 233 10.15 8.04 -9.49
N CYS A 234 10.61 9.27 -9.33
CA CYS A 234 9.91 10.44 -9.84
C CYS A 234 10.00 10.49 -11.39
N PRO A 235 9.23 11.38 -12.07
CA PRO A 235 9.28 11.50 -13.52
C PRO A 235 10.67 11.81 -14.11
N LYS A 236 11.61 12.30 -13.29
CA LYS A 236 13.00 12.55 -13.70
C LYS A 236 13.97 11.41 -13.33
N GLY A 237 13.46 10.24 -12.93
CA GLY A 237 14.26 9.04 -12.66
C GLY A 237 14.97 9.03 -11.29
N ILE A 238 14.71 9.99 -10.40
CA ILE A 238 15.22 9.96 -9.02
C ILE A 238 14.32 9.04 -8.20
N THR A 239 14.90 8.07 -7.47
CA THR A 239 14.12 7.20 -6.57
C THR A 239 13.34 8.03 -5.56
N LYS A 240 12.06 7.72 -5.35
CA LYS A 240 11.17 8.49 -4.46
C LYS A 240 11.70 8.61 -3.03
N GLY A 241 12.36 7.58 -2.50
CA GLY A 241 13.02 7.60 -1.21
C GLY A 241 12.08 7.64 0.00
N GLY A 242 11.04 8.45 -0.06
CA GLY A 242 10.08 8.66 1.02
C GLY A 242 8.84 7.75 0.96
N TRP A 243 8.60 7.07 -0.18
CA TRP A 243 7.53 6.10 -0.42
C TRP A 243 7.81 5.30 -1.70
N GLY A 244 6.92 4.40 -2.07
CA GLY A 244 6.96 3.66 -3.32
C GLY A 244 7.95 2.48 -3.35
N LEU A 245 8.43 2.01 -2.18
CA LEU A 245 9.21 0.78 -2.06
C LEU A 245 8.28 -0.40 -1.76
N PHE A 246 8.52 -1.51 -2.44
CA PHE A 246 7.87 -2.80 -2.23
C PHE A 246 8.88 -3.78 -1.65
N LEU A 247 8.53 -4.45 -0.54
CA LEU A 247 9.35 -5.46 0.14
C LEU A 247 8.49 -6.61 0.66
N CYS A 248 9.07 -7.80 0.78
CA CYS A 248 8.47 -8.89 1.52
C CYS A 248 8.58 -8.68 3.05
N ALA A 249 7.67 -9.25 3.83
CA ALA A 249 7.68 -9.12 5.29
C ALA A 249 8.98 -9.64 5.94
N GLU A 250 9.54 -10.75 5.44
CA GLU A 250 10.85 -11.27 5.88
C GLU A 250 11.97 -10.25 5.64
N ASP A 251 11.94 -9.54 4.50
CA ASP A 251 12.96 -8.55 4.16
C ASP A 251 12.85 -7.29 5.05
N MET A 252 11.62 -6.90 5.41
CA MET A 252 11.39 -5.87 6.42
C MET A 252 11.97 -6.30 7.78
N ALA A 253 11.80 -7.57 8.17
CA ALA A 253 12.35 -8.11 9.40
C ALA A 253 13.90 -8.11 9.39
N LYS A 254 14.55 -8.41 8.27
CA LYS A 254 16.02 -8.33 8.12
C LYS A 254 16.53 -6.91 8.39
N LEU A 255 15.82 -5.89 7.91
CA LEU A 255 16.17 -4.48 8.14
C LEU A 255 16.02 -4.09 9.62
N GLY A 256 14.96 -4.56 10.28
CA GLY A 256 14.78 -4.36 11.73
C GLY A 256 15.86 -5.06 12.55
N GLN A 257 16.15 -6.31 12.23
CA GLN A 257 17.18 -7.11 12.89
C GLN A 257 18.59 -6.49 12.69
N LEU A 258 18.86 -5.94 11.52
CA LEU A 258 20.11 -5.21 11.24
C LEU A 258 20.31 -4.07 12.25
N TYR A 259 19.28 -3.27 12.51
CA TYR A 259 19.37 -2.16 13.48
C TYR A 259 19.42 -2.65 14.92
N LEU A 260 18.66 -3.69 15.26
CA LEU A 260 18.72 -4.33 16.57
C LEU A 260 20.14 -4.85 16.88
N GLN A 261 20.86 -5.33 15.87
CA GLN A 261 22.25 -5.78 15.95
C GLN A 261 23.27 -4.68 15.68
N LYS A 262 22.87 -3.39 15.88
CA LYS A 262 23.75 -2.23 15.71
C LYS A 262 24.45 -2.18 14.34
N GLY A 263 23.70 -2.50 13.30
CA GLY A 263 24.13 -2.45 11.91
C GLY A 263 24.98 -3.61 11.44
N LYS A 264 25.08 -4.70 12.22
CA LYS A 264 25.77 -5.94 11.82
C LYS A 264 24.83 -6.97 11.22
N TRP A 265 25.30 -7.66 10.18
CA TRP A 265 24.63 -8.80 9.56
C TRP A 265 25.66 -9.88 9.22
N ASN A 266 25.49 -11.09 9.74
CA ASN A 266 26.44 -12.20 9.57
C ASN A 266 27.90 -11.77 9.83
N ASP A 267 28.18 -11.16 10.99
CA ASP A 267 29.46 -10.63 11.42
C ASP A 267 30.05 -9.49 10.56
N ARG A 268 29.35 -9.07 9.51
CA ARG A 268 29.74 -7.93 8.67
C ARG A 268 29.02 -6.66 9.12
N GLN A 269 29.76 -5.55 9.30
CA GLN A 269 29.16 -4.23 9.51
C GLN A 269 28.61 -3.72 8.17
N ILE A 270 27.28 -3.59 8.07
CA ILE A 270 26.56 -3.08 6.90
C ILE A 270 26.27 -1.59 7.04
N VAL A 271 25.79 -1.18 8.21
CA VAL A 271 25.58 0.21 8.62
C VAL A 271 26.44 0.43 9.86
N SER A 272 27.15 1.54 9.99
CA SER A 272 28.01 1.76 11.16
C SER A 272 27.22 1.76 12.47
N GLU A 273 27.80 1.25 13.55
CA GLU A 273 27.21 1.31 14.88
C GLU A 273 26.95 2.77 15.29
N TYR A 274 27.87 3.68 14.94
CA TYR A 274 27.72 5.11 15.15
C TYR A 274 26.45 5.66 14.47
N TRP A 275 26.21 5.30 13.19
CA TRP A 275 25.00 5.74 12.51
C TRP A 275 23.72 5.19 13.14
N VAL A 276 23.71 3.91 13.51
CA VAL A 276 22.56 3.32 14.22
C VAL A 276 22.29 4.07 15.52
N GLU A 277 23.32 4.35 16.31
CA GLU A 277 23.20 5.07 17.58
C GLU A 277 22.64 6.49 17.40
N ILE A 278 23.21 7.27 16.49
CA ILE A 278 22.75 8.65 16.29
C ILE A 278 21.39 8.72 15.61
N SER A 279 21.09 7.82 14.66
CA SER A 279 19.81 7.84 13.96
C SER A 279 18.64 7.43 14.84
N THR A 280 18.87 6.55 15.85
CA THR A 280 17.88 6.12 16.83
C THR A 280 17.83 7.00 18.09
N ALA A 281 18.61 8.08 18.15
CA ALA A 281 18.49 9.08 19.18
C ALA A 281 17.29 10.02 18.92
N LYS A 282 16.65 10.53 19.99
CA LYS A 282 15.57 11.52 19.86
C LYS A 282 16.15 12.88 19.51
N HIS A 283 16.01 13.31 18.25
CA HIS A 283 16.45 14.63 17.79
C HIS A 283 15.34 15.67 17.87
N GLN A 284 14.10 15.26 17.62
CA GLN A 284 12.93 16.14 17.63
C GLN A 284 11.80 15.58 18.48
N LYS A 285 10.98 16.47 19.00
CA LYS A 285 9.67 16.17 19.57
C LYS A 285 8.64 16.28 18.46
N THR A 286 7.69 15.37 18.45
CA THR A 286 6.53 15.47 17.56
C THR A 286 5.52 16.48 18.09
N GLN A 287 4.51 16.86 17.29
CA GLN A 287 3.56 17.91 17.66
C GLN A 287 2.86 17.63 19.00
N ASP A 288 2.56 16.36 19.31
CA ASP A 288 1.85 15.96 20.53
C ASP A 288 2.79 15.61 21.70
N ASP A 289 4.12 15.76 21.51
CA ASP A 289 5.17 15.37 22.47
C ASP A 289 5.10 13.90 22.97
N THR A 290 4.19 13.10 22.39
CA THR A 290 3.98 11.70 22.76
C THR A 290 5.11 10.83 22.20
N TYR A 291 5.56 11.13 20.99
CA TYR A 291 6.62 10.43 20.30
C TYR A 291 7.84 11.31 20.11
N GLY A 292 8.96 10.71 19.75
CA GLY A 292 10.14 11.41 19.29
C GLY A 292 10.41 11.08 17.83
N TYR A 293 11.29 11.84 17.20
CA TYR A 293 11.78 11.57 15.86
C TYR A 293 13.31 11.60 15.85
N GLY A 294 13.89 10.54 15.28
CA GLY A 294 15.33 10.43 15.05
C GLY A 294 15.71 10.88 13.63
N TYR A 295 16.67 10.19 13.01
CA TYR A 295 16.98 10.41 11.60
C TYR A 295 16.16 9.47 10.72
N GLN A 296 15.02 9.95 10.21
CA GLN A 296 14.08 9.23 9.33
C GLN A 296 13.43 7.99 9.97
N LEU A 297 13.25 8.01 11.29
CA LEU A 297 12.54 6.97 12.04
C LEU A 297 11.87 7.56 13.29
N TRP A 298 10.86 6.89 13.78
CA TRP A 298 10.07 7.32 14.91
C TRP A 298 10.54 6.63 16.20
N MET A 299 10.48 7.37 17.31
CA MET A 299 10.66 6.78 18.64
C MET A 299 9.34 6.24 19.14
N GLU A 300 9.35 5.05 19.70
CA GLU A 300 8.20 4.43 20.35
C GLU A 300 8.03 4.92 21.81
N GLN A 301 6.85 4.68 22.37
CA GLN A 301 6.56 5.02 23.79
C GLN A 301 7.41 4.21 24.77
N ARG A 302 7.81 2.98 24.40
CA ARG A 302 8.72 2.15 25.19
C ARG A 302 10.13 2.72 25.14
N PRO A 303 10.78 3.01 26.29
CA PRO A 303 12.12 3.64 26.29
C PRO A 303 13.17 2.86 25.47
N GLY A 304 13.89 3.55 24.60
CA GLY A 304 14.92 2.97 23.72
C GLY A 304 14.37 2.23 22.50
N SER A 305 13.05 2.14 22.37
CA SER A 305 12.40 1.51 21.21
C SER A 305 12.15 2.52 20.09
N PHE A 306 12.16 2.03 18.88
CA PHE A 306 11.94 2.83 17.68
C PHE A 306 11.25 2.01 16.59
N GLU A 307 10.72 2.70 15.59
CA GLU A 307 10.03 2.05 14.49
C GLU A 307 10.29 2.71 13.14
N TYR A 308 10.29 1.88 12.11
CA TYR A 308 10.12 2.31 10.73
C TYR A 308 8.62 2.26 10.46
N ASN A 309 7.99 3.42 10.36
CA ASN A 309 6.54 3.53 10.27
C ASN A 309 6.11 3.96 8.87
N GLY A 310 5.18 3.19 8.31
CA GLY A 310 4.47 3.50 7.08
C GLY A 310 2.97 3.57 7.32
N MET A 311 2.30 4.46 6.62
CA MET A 311 0.86 4.65 6.77
C MET A 311 0.09 3.36 6.57
N MET A 312 -1.11 3.28 7.16
CA MET A 312 -2.03 2.16 7.10
C MET A 312 -1.48 0.86 7.71
N GLY A 313 -0.38 0.92 8.49
CA GLY A 313 0.12 -0.21 9.26
C GLY A 313 1.28 -0.98 8.64
N GLN A 314 2.11 -0.33 7.83
CA GLN A 314 3.38 -0.88 7.33
C GLN A 314 4.48 -0.57 8.33
N ASN A 315 4.79 -1.49 9.27
CA ASN A 315 5.71 -1.18 10.36
C ASN A 315 6.79 -2.24 10.55
N VAL A 316 7.95 -1.76 10.99
CA VAL A 316 8.99 -2.55 11.64
C VAL A 316 9.24 -1.92 13.00
N ILE A 317 8.80 -2.59 14.07
CA ILE A 317 8.91 -2.11 15.45
C ILE A 317 10.07 -2.84 16.11
N ILE A 318 11.00 -2.10 16.71
CA ILE A 318 12.18 -2.64 17.32
C ILE A 318 12.16 -2.36 18.82
N TYR A 319 12.22 -3.42 19.63
CA TYR A 319 12.29 -3.40 21.08
C TYR A 319 13.64 -3.92 21.57
N PRO A 320 14.69 -3.06 21.69
CA PRO A 320 16.04 -3.50 22.03
C PRO A 320 16.14 -4.18 23.40
N ASP A 321 15.36 -3.74 24.38
CA ASP A 321 15.35 -4.31 25.73
C ASP A 321 14.70 -5.69 25.82
N MET A 322 13.99 -6.12 24.79
CA MET A 322 13.42 -7.47 24.65
C MET A 322 14.15 -8.33 23.61
N ASP A 323 15.16 -7.76 22.93
CA ASP A 323 15.81 -8.38 21.75
C ASP A 323 14.76 -8.85 20.73
N MET A 324 13.83 -7.94 20.36
CA MET A 324 12.63 -8.29 19.60
C MET A 324 12.38 -7.33 18.43
N VAL A 325 11.95 -7.91 17.31
CA VAL A 325 11.47 -7.19 16.12
C VAL A 325 10.06 -7.66 15.79
N LEU A 326 9.15 -6.73 15.56
CA LEU A 326 7.81 -6.99 15.04
C LEU A 326 7.67 -6.36 13.67
N VAL A 327 7.05 -7.09 12.74
CA VAL A 327 6.73 -6.60 11.40
C VAL A 327 5.23 -6.71 11.19
N THR A 328 4.64 -5.66 10.63
CA THR A 328 3.25 -5.66 10.19
C THR A 328 3.12 -5.10 8.78
N ASN A 329 2.23 -5.70 7.98
CA ASN A 329 1.61 -5.08 6.83
C ASN A 329 0.10 -5.11 7.06
N ALA A 330 -0.56 -4.03 6.76
CA ALA A 330 -2.00 -3.87 6.97
C ALA A 330 -2.62 -2.85 6.02
N GLY A 331 -3.95 -2.83 5.96
CA GLY A 331 -4.78 -1.82 5.31
C GLY A 331 -5.67 -1.11 6.34
N ASN A 332 -5.06 -0.57 7.41
CA ASN A 332 -5.78 0.07 8.51
C ASN A 332 -6.59 1.28 8.04
N LYS A 333 -7.67 1.59 8.77
CA LYS A 333 -8.49 2.78 8.52
C LYS A 333 -7.90 4.08 9.09
N GLU A 334 -6.73 4.01 9.73
CA GLU A 334 -6.03 5.13 10.36
C GLU A 334 -4.63 5.27 9.76
N LEU A 335 -4.19 6.52 9.58
CA LEU A 335 -2.98 6.81 8.80
C LEU A 335 -1.67 6.64 9.59
N PHE A 336 -1.64 7.00 10.88
CA PHE A 336 -0.39 7.25 11.61
C PHE A 336 -0.25 6.42 12.89
N GLN A 337 0.76 6.78 13.74
CA GLN A 337 1.18 6.03 14.93
C GLN A 337 0.13 5.85 16.02
N ASP A 338 -0.86 6.72 16.13
CA ASP A 338 -1.99 6.57 17.07
C ASP A 338 -3.10 5.72 16.45
N CYS A 339 -2.72 4.61 15.81
CA CYS A 339 -3.70 3.67 15.26
C CYS A 339 -4.04 2.57 16.25
N ILE A 340 -5.24 2.03 16.12
CA ILE A 340 -5.78 0.94 16.97
C ILE A 340 -4.86 -0.28 16.91
N MET A 341 -4.29 -0.60 15.74
CA MET A 341 -3.37 -1.73 15.58
C MET A 341 -2.15 -1.61 16.50
N LEU A 342 -1.46 -0.46 16.49
CA LEU A 342 -0.29 -0.26 17.34
C LEU A 342 -0.69 -0.23 18.82
N ASN A 343 -1.85 0.31 19.17
CA ASN A 343 -2.38 0.28 20.54
C ASN A 343 -2.69 -1.15 21.02
N ILE A 344 -3.19 -2.02 20.14
CA ILE A 344 -3.33 -3.45 20.44
C ILE A 344 -1.95 -4.08 20.68
N ILE A 345 -0.96 -3.85 19.81
CA ILE A 345 0.39 -4.39 19.99
C ILE A 345 1.00 -3.93 21.32
N ARG A 346 0.91 -2.63 21.64
CA ARG A 346 1.41 -2.04 22.90
C ARG A 346 0.73 -2.62 24.14
N LYS A 347 -0.55 -3.00 24.05
CA LYS A 347 -1.28 -3.68 25.11
C LYS A 347 -0.68 -5.04 25.47
N TYR A 348 -0.20 -5.80 24.48
CA TYR A 348 0.43 -7.11 24.70
C TYR A 348 1.91 -7.01 25.07
N PHE A 349 2.58 -5.92 24.67
CA PHE A 349 3.98 -5.62 24.98
C PHE A 349 4.13 -4.27 25.68
N PRO A 350 3.46 -4.07 26.85
CA PRO A 350 3.52 -2.79 27.54
C PRO A 350 4.94 -2.50 28.07
N THR A 351 5.23 -1.24 28.37
CA THR A 351 6.56 -0.77 28.82
C THR A 351 7.13 -1.58 29.98
N GLY A 352 6.28 -2.10 30.88
CA GLY A 352 6.70 -2.94 32.01
C GLY A 352 6.79 -4.44 31.71
N TYR A 353 6.54 -4.87 30.47
CA TYR A 353 6.64 -6.28 30.11
C TYR A 353 8.09 -6.66 29.83
N HIS A 354 8.62 -7.61 30.59
CA HIS A 354 9.95 -8.17 30.41
C HIS A 354 9.80 -9.69 30.26
N PRO A 355 9.94 -10.21 29.04
CA PRO A 355 9.84 -11.65 28.80
C PRO A 355 11.00 -12.39 29.48
N ALA A 356 10.73 -13.63 29.91
CA ALA A 356 11.77 -14.54 30.38
C ALA A 356 12.77 -14.89 29.25
N GLU A 357 13.93 -15.44 29.59
CA GLU A 357 14.87 -15.95 28.61
C GLU A 357 14.25 -17.10 27.80
N ALA A 358 13.64 -18.05 28.52
CA ALA A 358 12.86 -19.13 27.95
C ALA A 358 11.72 -19.52 28.89
N LEU A 359 10.65 -20.09 28.36
CA LEU A 359 9.55 -20.72 29.08
C LEU A 359 9.58 -22.24 28.85
N PRO A 360 8.96 -23.02 29.73
CA PRO A 360 8.70 -24.43 29.47
C PRO A 360 7.92 -24.61 28.15
N GLU A 361 8.37 -25.54 27.31
CA GLU A 361 7.69 -25.87 26.07
C GLU A 361 6.23 -26.28 26.30
N ASN A 362 5.33 -25.74 25.49
CA ASN A 362 3.91 -26.08 25.52
C ASN A 362 3.40 -26.48 24.12
N PRO A 363 3.60 -27.76 23.71
CA PRO A 363 3.20 -28.21 22.38
C PRO A 363 1.71 -28.03 22.06
N LEU A 364 0.85 -28.02 23.09
CA LEU A 364 -0.59 -27.84 22.91
C LEU A 364 -0.91 -26.41 22.47
N THR A 365 -0.45 -25.40 23.20
CA THR A 365 -0.71 -24.00 22.88
C THR A 365 0.01 -23.55 21.61
N TYR A 366 1.23 -24.05 21.38
CA TYR A 366 1.94 -23.84 20.12
C TYR A 366 1.17 -24.46 18.93
N GLY A 367 0.62 -25.67 19.10
CA GLY A 367 -0.24 -26.28 18.09
C GLY A 367 -1.51 -25.46 17.79
N LEU A 368 -2.10 -24.83 18.82
CA LEU A 368 -3.25 -23.94 18.66
C LEU A 368 -2.87 -22.63 17.94
N LEU A 369 -1.72 -22.03 18.25
CA LEU A 369 -1.20 -20.86 17.53
C LEU A 369 -0.97 -21.17 16.03
N LYS A 370 -0.30 -22.29 15.73
CA LYS A 370 -0.08 -22.72 14.34
C LYS A 370 -1.39 -22.95 13.58
N ARG A 371 -2.38 -23.53 14.25
CA ARG A 371 -3.71 -23.72 13.67
C ARG A 371 -4.37 -22.37 13.36
N LEU A 372 -4.34 -21.43 14.31
CA LEU A 372 -4.87 -20.08 14.12
C LEU A 372 -4.21 -19.39 12.92
N CYS A 373 -2.87 -19.38 12.84
CA CYS A 373 -2.16 -18.81 11.68
C CYS A 373 -2.60 -19.49 10.37
N GLY A 374 -2.75 -20.81 10.35
CA GLY A 374 -3.24 -21.53 9.18
C GLY A 374 -4.70 -21.22 8.82
N GLU A 375 -5.56 -20.96 9.80
CA GLU A 375 -6.95 -20.52 9.58
C GLU A 375 -7.00 -19.10 8.99
N LEU A 376 -6.19 -18.18 9.51
CA LEU A 376 -6.08 -16.81 9.00
C LEU A 376 -5.49 -16.76 7.57
N GLU A 377 -4.46 -17.58 7.30
CA GLU A 377 -3.83 -17.69 5.97
C GLU A 377 -4.78 -18.27 4.91
N ASN A 378 -5.66 -19.17 5.30
CA ASN A 378 -6.61 -19.79 4.37
C ASN A 378 -7.93 -19.03 4.23
N GLY A 379 -8.18 -18.03 5.08
CA GLY A 379 -9.48 -17.43 5.29
C GLY A 379 -10.38 -18.38 6.06
N SER A 380 -11.01 -17.95 7.14
CA SER A 380 -12.12 -18.68 7.73
C SER A 380 -13.20 -18.85 6.66
N ASP A 381 -13.80 -20.05 6.56
CA ASP A 381 -15.03 -20.22 5.76
C ASP A 381 -16.07 -19.20 6.24
N LEU A 382 -16.17 -18.05 5.58
CA LEU A 382 -17.02 -16.91 5.93
C LEU A 382 -18.53 -17.20 5.71
N ASN A 383 -18.96 -18.44 6.05
CA ASN A 383 -20.37 -18.72 6.22
C ASN A 383 -20.57 -19.86 7.25
N PRO A 384 -21.05 -19.57 8.45
CA PRO A 384 -21.65 -20.58 9.29
C PRO A 384 -23.04 -20.91 8.73
N VAL A 385 -23.14 -21.55 7.59
CA VAL A 385 -24.37 -22.25 7.22
C VAL A 385 -24.29 -23.63 7.84
N SER A 386 -25.02 -23.73 8.97
CA SER A 386 -25.58 -24.95 9.56
C SER A 386 -24.92 -26.29 9.19
N SER A 387 -24.32 -26.88 10.22
CA SER A 387 -24.05 -28.30 10.38
C SER A 387 -24.89 -29.22 9.50
N GLY A 388 -24.21 -30.07 8.76
CA GLY A 388 -24.81 -31.30 8.24
C GLY A 388 -24.43 -31.56 6.80
N THR A 389 -23.27 -32.12 6.60
CA THR A 389 -22.91 -33.26 5.73
C THR A 389 -21.43 -33.19 5.33
N ARG A 390 -20.71 -34.26 5.63
CA ARG A 390 -19.31 -34.46 5.22
C ARG A 390 -19.18 -34.50 3.70
N PRO A 391 -18.16 -33.89 3.09
CA PRO A 391 -17.90 -34.05 1.66
C PRO A 391 -17.29 -35.43 1.39
N LEU A 392 -17.91 -36.16 0.48
CA LEU A 392 -17.32 -37.34 -0.13
C LEU A 392 -16.18 -36.94 -1.08
N SER A 393 -15.02 -37.53 -0.87
CA SER A 393 -13.87 -37.38 -1.75
C SER A 393 -14.12 -38.04 -3.11
N LEU A 394 -14.11 -37.26 -4.19
CA LEU A 394 -14.05 -37.78 -5.55
C LEU A 394 -12.64 -37.54 -6.12
N ARG A 395 -11.87 -38.62 -6.24
CA ARG A 395 -10.66 -38.68 -7.08
C ARG A 395 -11.08 -38.72 -8.55
N GLY A 396 -10.67 -37.74 -9.33
CA GLY A 396 -10.81 -37.76 -10.79
C GLY A 396 -9.63 -37.01 -11.43
N GLY A 397 -8.89 -37.76 -12.24
CA GLY A 397 -7.72 -37.20 -12.95
C GLY A 397 -8.12 -36.29 -14.12
N TRP A 398 -7.40 -35.22 -14.33
CA TRP A 398 -7.67 -34.20 -15.35
C TRP A 398 -6.61 -34.16 -16.45
N LYS A 399 -7.04 -34.02 -17.69
CA LYS A 399 -6.19 -33.87 -18.89
C LYS A 399 -5.80 -32.42 -19.09
N LYS A 400 -4.53 -32.20 -19.49
CA LYS A 400 -3.94 -30.89 -19.79
C LYS A 400 -4.55 -30.28 -21.08
N GLY A 401 -5.16 -29.09 -20.97
CA GLY A 401 -5.51 -28.23 -22.08
C GLY A 401 -4.42 -27.21 -22.40
N THR A 402 -4.29 -26.85 -23.66
CA THR A 402 -3.27 -25.93 -24.20
C THR A 402 -3.55 -24.48 -23.81
N ALA A 403 -2.66 -23.86 -23.04
CA ALA A 403 -2.74 -22.46 -22.61
C ALA A 403 -2.05 -21.51 -23.60
N SER A 404 -2.69 -20.38 -23.85
CA SER A 404 -2.16 -19.21 -24.57
C SER A 404 -0.99 -18.57 -23.83
N ARG A 405 -0.07 -17.90 -24.55
CA ARG A 405 1.17 -17.30 -23.98
C ARG A 405 0.84 -16.06 -23.13
N MET A 406 0.62 -16.21 -21.84
CA MET A 406 0.69 -15.14 -20.83
C MET A 406 2.07 -15.11 -20.18
N ASN A 407 2.49 -13.95 -19.66
CA ASN A 407 3.75 -13.77 -18.92
C ASN A 407 3.88 -14.76 -17.75
N SER A 408 5.09 -15.20 -17.43
CA SER A 408 5.33 -16.28 -16.45
C SER A 408 4.92 -15.93 -15.02
N SER A 409 5.05 -14.66 -14.62
CA SER A 409 4.65 -14.16 -13.30
C SER A 409 3.13 -14.18 -13.11
N VAL A 410 2.39 -13.73 -14.11
CA VAL A 410 0.92 -13.79 -14.14
C VAL A 410 0.43 -15.24 -14.11
N ARG A 411 1.17 -16.18 -14.74
CA ARG A 411 0.82 -17.61 -14.75
C ARG A 411 0.83 -18.26 -13.36
N LYS A 412 1.78 -17.92 -12.49
CA LYS A 412 1.89 -18.57 -11.16
C LYS A 412 0.70 -18.21 -10.26
N TYR A 413 0.19 -16.98 -10.34
CA TYR A 413 -0.94 -16.51 -9.54
C TYR A 413 -2.30 -16.71 -10.24
N SER A 414 -2.37 -16.60 -11.57
CA SER A 414 -3.59 -16.93 -12.33
C SER A 414 -3.86 -18.45 -12.39
N TYR A 415 -2.84 -19.31 -12.22
CA TYR A 415 -3.02 -20.77 -12.23
C TYR A 415 -3.74 -21.28 -10.97
N ARG A 416 -3.69 -20.56 -9.85
CA ARG A 416 -4.54 -20.84 -8.67
C ARG A 416 -5.99 -20.42 -8.89
N ALA A 417 -6.28 -19.59 -9.87
CA ALA A 417 -7.63 -19.19 -10.27
C ALA A 417 -8.41 -20.28 -11.03
N SER A 418 -7.77 -21.39 -11.36
CA SER A 418 -8.41 -22.50 -12.08
C SER A 418 -9.18 -23.51 -11.21
N GLU A 419 -9.31 -23.24 -9.90
CA GLU A 419 -10.25 -24.02 -9.09
C GLU A 419 -11.69 -23.71 -9.52
N PRO A 420 -12.52 -24.73 -9.78
CA PRO A 420 -13.90 -24.48 -10.17
C PRO A 420 -14.62 -23.62 -9.14
N THR A 421 -15.33 -22.61 -9.62
CA THR A 421 -16.12 -21.72 -8.76
C THR A 421 -17.20 -22.52 -8.04
N VAL A 422 -17.12 -22.57 -6.71
CA VAL A 422 -18.19 -23.18 -5.89
C VAL A 422 -19.28 -22.14 -5.72
N PHE A 423 -20.36 -22.30 -6.48
CA PHE A 423 -21.50 -21.39 -6.42
C PHE A 423 -22.21 -21.42 -5.06
N PRO A 424 -22.64 -20.25 -4.54
CA PRO A 424 -23.54 -20.18 -3.41
C PRO A 424 -24.86 -20.92 -3.72
N PHE A 425 -25.40 -21.60 -2.70
CA PHE A 425 -26.64 -22.32 -2.85
C PHE A 425 -27.78 -21.43 -3.36
N GLY A 426 -28.52 -21.87 -4.39
CA GLY A 426 -29.65 -21.14 -4.96
C GLY A 426 -29.31 -20.10 -6.04
N TYR A 427 -28.02 -19.75 -6.29
CA TYR A 427 -27.65 -18.73 -7.28
C TYR A 427 -27.18 -19.30 -8.64
N ARG A 428 -26.97 -20.59 -8.77
CA ARG A 428 -26.49 -21.22 -10.03
C ARG A 428 -27.32 -20.84 -11.25
N SER A 429 -28.63 -20.91 -11.14
CA SER A 429 -29.56 -20.57 -12.24
C SER A 429 -29.52 -19.07 -12.57
N PHE A 430 -29.32 -18.22 -11.57
CA PHE A 430 -29.19 -16.78 -11.76
C PHE A 430 -27.88 -16.46 -12.49
N ILE A 431 -26.75 -17.04 -12.07
CA ILE A 431 -25.44 -16.87 -12.70
C ILE A 431 -25.48 -17.33 -14.17
N GLN A 432 -26.12 -18.45 -14.46
CA GLN A 432 -26.32 -18.90 -15.85
C GLN A 432 -27.15 -17.89 -16.68
N LYS A 433 -28.09 -17.18 -16.04
CA LYS A 433 -28.94 -16.19 -16.71
C LYS A 433 -28.18 -14.88 -17.03
N ILE A 434 -27.26 -14.47 -16.19
CA ILE A 434 -26.44 -13.24 -16.40
C ILE A 434 -25.17 -13.51 -17.24
N SER A 435 -24.75 -14.78 -17.36
CA SER A 435 -23.60 -15.16 -18.17
C SER A 435 -23.80 -14.84 -19.64
N GLY A 436 -22.79 -14.21 -20.24
CA GLY A 436 -22.82 -13.72 -21.64
C GLY A 436 -23.47 -12.35 -21.80
N ARG A 437 -23.88 -11.70 -20.72
CA ARG A 437 -24.45 -10.35 -20.78
C ARG A 437 -23.36 -9.30 -20.61
N THR A 438 -23.46 -8.25 -21.41
CA THR A 438 -22.62 -7.03 -21.35
C THR A 438 -23.51 -5.83 -21.14
N TYR A 439 -23.09 -4.91 -20.30
CA TYR A 439 -23.80 -3.68 -19.98
C TYR A 439 -22.89 -2.48 -20.29
N ASP A 440 -23.41 -1.52 -21.05
CA ASP A 440 -22.80 -0.22 -21.28
C ASP A 440 -23.02 0.68 -20.08
N MET A 441 -21.97 1.32 -19.59
CA MET A 441 -22.02 2.18 -18.40
C MET A 441 -22.37 3.62 -18.78
N GLU A 442 -23.34 4.20 -18.05
CA GLU A 442 -23.76 5.59 -18.26
C GLU A 442 -22.66 6.61 -17.94
N GLN A 443 -21.86 6.33 -16.93
CA GLN A 443 -20.77 7.16 -16.46
C GLN A 443 -19.44 6.44 -16.59
N GLN A 444 -18.46 7.06 -17.24
CA GLN A 444 -17.19 6.45 -17.63
C GLN A 444 -15.96 7.15 -17.01
N ASN A 445 -16.06 7.64 -15.78
CA ASN A 445 -14.95 8.30 -15.07
C ASN A 445 -14.44 7.49 -13.86
N ILE A 446 -14.93 6.26 -13.68
CA ILE A 446 -14.61 5.40 -12.54
C ILE A 446 -13.74 4.25 -13.03
N GLY A 447 -12.59 4.06 -12.39
CA GLY A 447 -11.65 3.00 -12.69
C GLY A 447 -11.78 1.78 -11.80
N ILE A 448 -11.13 0.69 -12.22
CA ILE A 448 -10.97 -0.50 -11.40
C ILE A 448 -9.99 -0.27 -10.25
N ALA A 449 -8.97 0.56 -10.47
CA ALA A 449 -8.02 0.96 -9.44
C ALA A 449 -8.66 1.91 -8.43
N PRO A 450 -8.47 1.72 -7.09
CA PRO A 450 -8.83 2.71 -6.10
C PRO A 450 -8.16 4.06 -6.37
N LEU A 451 -8.84 5.15 -5.99
CA LEU A 451 -8.32 6.52 -6.15
C LEU A 451 -6.93 6.68 -5.52
N PHE A 452 -6.73 6.03 -4.39
CA PHE A 452 -5.44 6.03 -3.69
C PHE A 452 -4.29 5.56 -4.60
N VAL A 453 -4.43 4.41 -5.27
CA VAL A 453 -3.44 3.90 -6.23
C VAL A 453 -3.24 4.87 -7.38
N GLN A 454 -4.33 5.38 -7.96
CA GLN A 454 -4.27 6.30 -9.09
C GLN A 454 -3.44 7.56 -8.77
N VAL A 455 -3.61 8.14 -7.58
CA VAL A 455 -2.91 9.38 -7.17
C VAL A 455 -1.46 9.09 -6.76
N PHE A 456 -1.21 8.07 -5.93
CA PHE A 456 0.14 7.78 -5.42
C PHE A 456 1.11 7.28 -6.48
N HIS A 457 0.60 6.53 -7.47
CA HIS A 457 1.39 6.04 -8.61
C HIS A 457 1.26 6.92 -9.86
N ASN A 458 0.48 8.01 -9.79
CA ASN A 458 0.16 8.89 -10.93
C ASN A 458 -0.44 8.12 -12.13
N ASN A 459 -1.11 6.99 -11.87
CA ASN A 459 -1.68 6.10 -12.87
C ASN A 459 -3.21 6.27 -12.90
N MET A 460 -3.68 7.28 -13.62
CA MET A 460 -5.08 7.70 -13.64
C MET A 460 -5.93 6.81 -14.55
N THR A 461 -7.18 6.55 -14.14
CA THR A 461 -8.11 5.70 -14.88
C THR A 461 -8.49 6.25 -16.25
N ASP A 462 -8.72 5.37 -17.22
CA ASP A 462 -9.41 5.66 -18.48
C ASP A 462 -10.94 5.60 -18.37
N GLY A 463 -11.44 5.12 -17.25
CA GLY A 463 -12.85 4.96 -16.95
C GLY A 463 -13.48 3.69 -17.54
N ILE A 464 -14.25 3.00 -16.71
CA ILE A 464 -14.96 1.78 -17.08
C ILE A 464 -16.12 2.13 -17.99
N SER A 465 -16.08 1.62 -19.22
CA SER A 465 -17.11 1.82 -20.24
C SER A 465 -18.13 0.68 -20.27
N LYS A 466 -17.69 -0.55 -19.96
CA LYS A 466 -18.57 -1.75 -20.00
C LYS A 466 -18.26 -2.67 -18.83
N ILE A 467 -19.28 -3.43 -18.42
CA ILE A 467 -19.15 -4.57 -17.53
C ILE A 467 -19.81 -5.80 -18.15
N SER A 468 -19.15 -6.95 -18.05
CA SER A 468 -19.73 -8.21 -18.52
C SER A 468 -19.52 -9.34 -17.53
N PHE A 469 -20.41 -10.34 -17.60
CA PHE A 469 -20.40 -11.52 -16.75
C PHE A 469 -20.27 -12.76 -17.62
N THR A 470 -19.31 -13.63 -17.30
CA THR A 470 -19.12 -14.88 -18.03
C THR A 470 -18.89 -16.04 -17.08
N TYR A 471 -19.45 -17.20 -17.42
CA TYR A 471 -19.13 -18.46 -16.77
C TYR A 471 -18.53 -19.39 -17.80
N ASP A 472 -17.23 -19.63 -17.65
CA ASP A 472 -16.43 -20.35 -18.62
C ASP A 472 -15.50 -21.36 -17.90
N GLU A 473 -15.39 -22.57 -18.43
CA GLU A 473 -14.54 -23.65 -17.89
C GLU A 473 -14.67 -23.88 -16.37
N GLY A 474 -15.88 -23.63 -15.81
CA GLY A 474 -16.14 -23.81 -14.38
C GLY A 474 -15.77 -22.59 -13.52
N VAL A 475 -15.31 -21.49 -14.09
CA VAL A 475 -14.97 -20.25 -13.38
C VAL A 475 -15.95 -19.15 -13.77
N PHE A 476 -16.41 -18.39 -12.76
CA PHE A 476 -17.21 -17.19 -12.99
C PHE A 476 -16.28 -15.96 -13.04
N TYR A 477 -16.48 -15.15 -14.06
CA TYR A 477 -15.71 -13.94 -14.30
C TYR A 477 -16.61 -12.71 -14.32
N VAL A 478 -16.10 -11.62 -13.76
CA VAL A 478 -16.59 -10.27 -14.01
C VAL A 478 -15.51 -9.55 -14.81
N SER A 479 -15.89 -8.98 -15.95
CA SER A 479 -14.96 -8.26 -16.80
C SER A 479 -15.35 -6.79 -16.87
N PHE A 480 -14.36 -5.91 -16.71
CA PHE A 480 -14.49 -4.46 -16.84
C PHE A 480 -13.70 -4.01 -18.06
N THR A 481 -14.33 -3.27 -18.96
CA THR A 481 -13.64 -2.62 -20.09
C THR A 481 -13.29 -1.21 -19.66
N GLU A 482 -12.00 -0.90 -19.57
CA GLU A 482 -11.45 0.40 -19.19
C GLU A 482 -10.49 0.85 -20.30
N GLY A 483 -10.82 1.94 -21.01
CA GLY A 483 -10.12 2.30 -22.24
C GLY A 483 -10.17 1.16 -23.27
N ASP A 484 -9.00 0.74 -23.73
CA ASP A 484 -8.83 -0.37 -24.68
C ASP A 484 -8.54 -1.72 -23.98
N VAL A 485 -8.51 -1.76 -22.65
CA VAL A 485 -8.16 -2.95 -21.86
C VAL A 485 -9.43 -3.61 -21.31
N ILE A 486 -9.46 -4.94 -21.33
CA ILE A 486 -10.52 -5.75 -20.69
C ILE A 486 -9.89 -6.46 -19.49
N HIS A 487 -10.26 -6.03 -18.30
CA HIS A 487 -9.87 -6.67 -17.03
C HIS A 487 -10.82 -7.84 -16.75
N LYS A 488 -10.42 -9.05 -17.10
CA LYS A 488 -11.21 -10.28 -16.85
C LYS A 488 -10.86 -10.86 -15.48
N LEU A 489 -11.68 -10.60 -14.46
CA LEU A 489 -11.45 -10.99 -13.08
C LEU A 489 -12.15 -12.32 -12.75
N PRO A 490 -11.40 -13.36 -12.33
CA PRO A 490 -12.01 -14.56 -11.77
C PRO A 490 -12.61 -14.26 -10.40
N VAL A 491 -13.81 -14.74 -10.10
CA VAL A 491 -14.50 -14.47 -8.83
C VAL A 491 -14.59 -15.75 -7.98
N GLY A 492 -13.99 -15.69 -6.80
CA GLY A 492 -14.19 -16.71 -5.77
C GLY A 492 -15.37 -16.38 -4.85
N PHE A 493 -16.11 -17.38 -4.35
CA PHE A 493 -17.26 -17.17 -3.45
C PHE A 493 -17.05 -17.70 -2.03
N ARG A 494 -15.98 -18.42 -1.78
CA ARG A 494 -15.58 -18.90 -0.43
C ARG A 494 -14.17 -18.44 -0.10
N LYS A 495 -13.31 -18.51 -1.09
CA LYS A 495 -11.95 -17.97 -1.06
C LYS A 495 -11.81 -17.02 -2.22
N ALA A 496 -11.05 -15.97 -2.05
CA ALA A 496 -10.74 -15.05 -3.14
C ALA A 496 -10.01 -15.78 -4.27
N ALA A 497 -10.36 -15.45 -5.51
CA ALA A 497 -9.68 -15.96 -6.69
C ALA A 497 -8.60 -14.97 -7.15
N ASN A 498 -7.39 -15.46 -7.37
CA ASN A 498 -6.27 -14.62 -7.80
C ASN A 498 -6.38 -14.25 -9.28
N GLY A 499 -6.07 -13.00 -9.60
CA GLY A 499 -6.07 -12.45 -10.94
C GLY A 499 -5.00 -11.38 -11.10
N CYS A 500 -5.08 -10.66 -12.20
CA CYS A 500 -4.20 -9.55 -12.51
C CYS A 500 -4.99 -8.48 -13.27
N VAL A 501 -4.68 -7.22 -13.03
CA VAL A 501 -5.14 -6.08 -13.82
C VAL A 501 -3.94 -5.39 -14.45
N ASP A 502 -4.12 -4.91 -15.68
CA ASP A 502 -3.13 -4.12 -16.41
C ASP A 502 -3.58 -2.65 -16.34
N LEU A 503 -2.83 -1.82 -15.63
CA LEU A 503 -3.06 -0.39 -15.54
C LEU A 503 -1.98 0.32 -16.37
N HIS A 504 -2.28 0.60 -17.64
CA HIS A 504 -1.39 1.29 -18.59
C HIS A 504 0.00 0.65 -18.73
N GLY A 505 0.06 -0.69 -18.75
CA GLY A 505 1.30 -1.46 -18.88
C GLY A 505 1.95 -1.85 -17.56
N GLU A 506 1.39 -1.46 -16.42
CA GLU A 506 1.76 -1.96 -15.10
C GLU A 506 0.79 -3.04 -14.64
N HIS A 507 1.30 -4.22 -14.32
CA HIS A 507 0.48 -5.32 -13.82
C HIS A 507 0.39 -5.30 -12.31
N TYR A 508 -0.85 -5.30 -11.78
CA TYR A 508 -1.13 -5.43 -10.36
C TYR A 508 -1.81 -6.77 -10.09
N LEU A 509 -1.24 -7.53 -9.16
CA LEU A 509 -1.82 -8.77 -8.70
C LEU A 509 -3.00 -8.49 -7.78
N ILE A 510 -4.10 -9.16 -8.03
CA ILE A 510 -5.34 -8.98 -7.29
C ILE A 510 -5.89 -10.29 -6.78
N ALA A 511 -6.76 -10.21 -5.78
CA ALA A 511 -7.62 -11.30 -5.33
C ALA A 511 -9.07 -10.82 -5.30
N THR A 512 -9.97 -11.57 -5.92
CA THR A 512 -11.38 -11.16 -6.08
C THR A 512 -12.30 -12.11 -5.32
N LEU A 513 -13.09 -11.55 -4.39
CA LEU A 513 -14.10 -12.26 -3.62
C LEU A 513 -15.49 -11.75 -3.97
N GLY A 514 -16.43 -12.67 -4.22
CA GLY A 514 -17.82 -12.38 -4.52
C GLY A 514 -18.77 -12.95 -3.48
N GLU A 515 -19.85 -12.24 -3.21
CA GLU A 515 -20.99 -12.71 -2.42
C GLU A 515 -22.30 -12.37 -3.14
N PHE A 516 -23.19 -13.34 -3.33
CA PHE A 516 -24.54 -13.06 -3.78
C PHE A 516 -25.48 -12.87 -2.59
N ALA A 517 -26.23 -11.79 -2.63
CA ALA A 517 -27.25 -11.42 -1.64
C ALA A 517 -28.56 -10.99 -2.33
N ARG A 518 -29.55 -10.61 -1.56
CA ARG A 518 -30.75 -9.89 -2.01
C ARG A 518 -30.95 -8.68 -1.14
N ASP A 519 -31.38 -7.58 -1.74
CA ASP A 519 -31.80 -6.40 -0.99
C ASP A 519 -33.20 -6.57 -0.37
N GLU A 520 -33.70 -5.53 0.29
CA GLU A 520 -35.03 -5.51 0.90
C GLU A 520 -36.18 -5.68 -0.11
N ASN A 521 -35.95 -5.35 -1.38
CA ASN A 521 -36.88 -5.51 -2.48
C ASN A 521 -36.71 -6.85 -3.21
N HIS A 522 -35.92 -7.77 -2.66
CA HIS A 522 -35.55 -9.04 -3.27
C HIS A 522 -34.74 -8.95 -4.57
N THR A 523 -34.18 -7.76 -4.90
CA THR A 523 -33.27 -7.57 -6.03
C THR A 523 -31.99 -8.37 -5.81
N PRO A 524 -31.55 -9.21 -6.77
CA PRO A 524 -30.26 -9.88 -6.65
C PRO A 524 -29.11 -8.88 -6.64
N VAL A 525 -28.16 -9.07 -5.73
CA VAL A 525 -26.97 -8.22 -5.57
C VAL A 525 -25.73 -9.11 -5.59
N LEU A 526 -24.77 -8.79 -6.45
CA LEU A 526 -23.41 -9.30 -6.37
C LEU A 526 -22.55 -8.25 -5.64
N LYS A 527 -22.09 -8.60 -4.44
CA LYS A 527 -21.06 -7.85 -3.74
C LYS A 527 -19.71 -8.39 -4.20
N LEU A 528 -18.90 -7.52 -4.76
CA LEU A 528 -17.58 -7.85 -5.29
C LEU A 528 -16.53 -7.06 -4.52
N GLU A 529 -15.51 -7.74 -4.01
CA GLU A 529 -14.32 -7.14 -3.41
C GLU A 529 -13.10 -7.51 -4.26
N ILE A 530 -12.37 -6.50 -4.71
CA ILE A 530 -11.14 -6.61 -5.50
C ILE A 530 -10.01 -6.10 -4.62
N THR A 531 -9.20 -7.00 -4.10
CA THR A 531 -8.05 -6.70 -3.23
C THR A 531 -6.80 -6.61 -4.09
N PHE A 532 -6.11 -5.49 -4.03
CA PHE A 532 -4.78 -5.30 -4.63
C PHE A 532 -3.74 -5.87 -3.66
N ILE A 533 -3.30 -7.12 -3.88
CA ILE A 533 -2.52 -7.88 -2.88
C ILE A 533 -1.07 -7.43 -2.73
N GLU A 534 -0.58 -6.56 -3.60
CA GLU A 534 0.72 -5.90 -3.49
C GLU A 534 0.62 -4.57 -2.75
N GLU A 535 -0.62 -4.11 -2.49
CA GLU A 535 -0.98 -2.82 -1.94
C GLU A 535 -1.80 -2.97 -0.65
N CYS A 536 -2.12 -1.86 -0.02
CA CYS A 536 -2.99 -1.83 1.17
C CYS A 536 -4.42 -1.37 0.84
N VAL A 537 -4.89 -1.61 -0.38
CA VAL A 537 -6.14 -1.06 -0.89
C VAL A 537 -7.07 -2.11 -1.48
N LYS A 538 -8.35 -1.79 -1.47
CA LYS A 538 -9.41 -2.61 -2.07
C LYS A 538 -10.41 -1.75 -2.82
N ARG A 539 -10.93 -2.27 -3.92
CA ARG A 539 -12.09 -1.74 -4.62
C ARG A 539 -13.30 -2.63 -4.35
N LYS A 540 -14.44 -2.04 -4.02
CA LYS A 540 -15.68 -2.76 -3.72
C LYS A 540 -16.77 -2.30 -4.66
N ALA A 541 -17.57 -3.26 -5.18
CA ALA A 541 -18.71 -2.99 -6.03
C ALA A 541 -19.91 -3.80 -5.56
N HIS A 542 -21.03 -3.15 -5.25
CA HIS A 542 -22.32 -3.79 -5.06
C HIS A 542 -23.14 -3.63 -6.34
N ILE A 543 -23.32 -4.72 -7.09
CA ILE A 543 -23.98 -4.74 -8.39
C ILE A 543 -25.40 -5.27 -8.19
N PHE A 544 -26.38 -4.39 -8.32
CA PHE A 544 -27.81 -4.69 -8.23
C PHE A 544 -28.32 -5.00 -9.63
N PHE A 545 -28.98 -6.14 -9.79
CA PHE A 545 -29.57 -6.56 -11.05
C PHE A 545 -31.07 -6.22 -11.01
N HIS A 546 -31.39 -4.99 -11.41
CA HIS A 546 -32.77 -4.58 -11.63
C HIS A 546 -33.31 -5.27 -12.86
N ASP A 547 -34.58 -5.23 -13.15
CA ASP A 547 -35.23 -5.96 -14.25
C ASP A 547 -34.29 -6.41 -15.40
N LYS A 548 -34.54 -7.13 -16.31
CA LYS A 548 -33.69 -7.91 -17.21
C LYS A 548 -32.47 -7.16 -17.83
N ASP A 549 -32.53 -5.85 -17.96
CA ASP A 549 -31.68 -5.08 -18.87
C ASP A 549 -30.91 -3.93 -18.19
N GLU A 550 -31.06 -3.77 -16.86
CA GLU A 550 -30.46 -2.68 -16.10
C GLU A 550 -29.70 -3.20 -14.88
N ILE A 551 -28.52 -2.63 -14.63
CA ILE A 551 -27.75 -2.83 -13.41
C ILE A 551 -27.45 -1.48 -12.76
N GLU A 552 -27.41 -1.45 -11.43
CA GLU A 552 -26.92 -0.33 -10.64
C GLU A 552 -25.67 -0.80 -9.89
N ILE A 553 -24.58 -0.06 -9.99
CA ILE A 553 -23.33 -0.37 -9.30
C ILE A 553 -23.06 0.71 -8.26
N ARG A 554 -22.98 0.31 -7.00
CA ARG A 554 -22.53 1.16 -5.90
C ARG A 554 -21.09 0.81 -5.57
N TRP A 555 -20.21 1.73 -5.87
CA TRP A 555 -18.79 1.57 -5.61
C TRP A 555 -18.42 2.04 -4.21
N ASN A 556 -17.34 1.46 -3.68
CA ASN A 556 -16.65 1.91 -2.48
C ASN A 556 -15.19 1.45 -2.55
N GLU A 557 -14.33 1.96 -1.67
CA GLU A 557 -12.95 1.54 -1.60
C GLU A 557 -12.40 1.52 -0.16
N THR A 558 -11.27 0.86 0.02
CA THR A 558 -10.45 0.94 1.23
C THR A 558 -9.07 1.44 0.80
N PRO A 559 -8.51 2.51 1.39
CA PRO A 559 -9.07 3.32 2.48
C PRO A 559 -10.33 4.07 2.05
N GLY A 560 -11.31 4.11 2.96
CA GLY A 560 -12.60 4.71 2.68
C GLY A 560 -12.61 6.24 2.86
N ARG A 561 -13.80 6.80 2.70
CA ARG A 561 -14.10 8.24 2.72
C ARG A 561 -13.39 9.02 3.84
N LYS A 562 -13.40 8.51 5.09
CA LYS A 562 -12.83 9.22 6.25
C LYS A 562 -11.35 9.54 6.07
N MET A 563 -10.55 8.56 5.71
CA MET A 563 -9.10 8.70 5.55
C MET A 563 -8.74 9.61 4.37
N ILE A 564 -9.48 9.50 3.26
CA ILE A 564 -9.26 10.36 2.10
C ILE A 564 -9.62 11.81 2.43
N LEU A 565 -10.69 12.04 3.21
CA LEU A 565 -11.01 13.38 3.73
C LEU A 565 -9.93 13.93 4.66
N GLU A 566 -9.39 13.14 5.56
CA GLU A 566 -8.30 13.55 6.44
C GLU A 566 -7.06 13.96 5.64
N GLY A 567 -6.69 13.18 4.61
CA GLY A 567 -5.63 13.52 3.67
C GLY A 567 -5.92 14.80 2.87
N LEU A 568 -7.15 14.97 2.38
CA LEU A 568 -7.56 16.16 1.64
C LEU A 568 -7.70 17.39 2.55
N ASN A 569 -8.15 17.23 3.81
CA ASN A 569 -8.23 18.33 4.76
C ASN A 569 -6.86 18.89 5.12
N SER A 570 -5.84 18.04 5.27
CA SER A 570 -4.47 18.52 5.47
C SER A 570 -3.99 19.39 4.30
N ILE A 571 -4.37 19.03 3.07
CA ILE A 571 -4.09 19.80 1.85
C ILE A 571 -4.89 21.12 1.84
N THR A 572 -6.16 21.11 2.25
CA THR A 572 -7.05 22.29 2.23
C THR A 572 -6.77 23.25 3.38
N GLU A 573 -6.35 22.82 4.54
CA GLU A 573 -5.90 23.70 5.64
C GLU A 573 -4.66 24.49 5.23
N GLU A 574 -3.72 23.89 4.53
CA GLU A 574 -2.60 24.62 3.91
C GLU A 574 -3.07 25.62 2.83
N LEU A 575 -4.14 25.30 2.09
CA LEU A 575 -4.72 26.16 1.08
C LEU A 575 -5.50 27.34 1.71
N SER A 576 -6.18 27.14 2.84
CA SER A 576 -7.04 28.15 3.49
C SER A 576 -6.28 29.37 4.02
N GLY A 577 -4.97 29.25 4.26
CA GLY A 577 -4.09 30.37 4.61
C GLY A 577 -3.80 31.35 3.46
N ASN A 578 -4.32 31.12 2.25
CA ASN A 578 -3.98 31.90 1.06
C ASN A 578 -5.10 32.81 0.56
N PHE A 579 -4.77 34.11 0.40
CA PHE A 579 -5.68 35.14 -0.10
C PHE A 579 -6.30 34.83 -1.47
N LEU A 580 -5.55 34.16 -2.36
CA LEU A 580 -6.03 33.76 -3.70
C LEU A 580 -7.08 32.63 -3.65
N TYR A 581 -6.93 31.71 -2.73
CA TYR A 581 -7.89 30.62 -2.51
C TYR A 581 -9.22 31.18 -1.99
N ASN A 582 -9.17 32.05 -0.99
CA ASN A 582 -10.34 32.74 -0.45
C ASN A 582 -11.00 33.68 -1.47
N SER A 583 -10.23 34.18 -2.46
CA SER A 583 -10.74 35.03 -3.54
C SER A 583 -11.41 34.27 -4.68
N LEU A 584 -10.96 33.02 -4.96
CA LEU A 584 -11.47 32.19 -6.05
C LEU A 584 -12.60 31.25 -5.62
N LEU A 585 -12.60 30.79 -4.37
CA LEU A 585 -13.57 29.84 -3.84
C LEU A 585 -14.40 30.39 -2.67
N GLY A 586 -14.14 31.59 -2.21
CA GLY A 586 -14.94 32.55 -1.45
C GLY A 586 -15.72 32.11 -0.22
N ASP A 587 -15.85 30.79 0.06
CA ASP A 587 -16.60 30.29 1.22
C ASP A 587 -16.17 28.88 1.60
N HIS A 588 -15.92 28.62 2.88
CA HIS A 588 -15.62 27.28 3.42
C HIS A 588 -16.68 26.24 3.01
N ASN A 589 -17.93 26.66 2.81
CA ASN A 589 -19.02 25.80 2.39
C ASN A 589 -18.83 25.25 0.97
N ILE A 590 -18.28 26.06 0.03
CA ILE A 590 -18.06 25.65 -1.36
C ILE A 590 -16.99 24.56 -1.45
N THR A 591 -15.93 24.68 -0.66
CA THR A 591 -14.84 23.68 -0.62
C THR A 591 -15.33 22.34 -0.06
N THR A 592 -16.11 22.38 1.01
CA THR A 592 -16.70 21.19 1.62
C THR A 592 -17.66 20.50 0.65
N GLU A 593 -18.49 21.28 -0.07
CA GLU A 593 -19.42 20.74 -1.07
C GLU A 593 -18.69 20.14 -2.28
N LEU A 594 -17.62 20.77 -2.76
CA LEU A 594 -16.79 20.22 -3.85
C LEU A 594 -16.10 18.92 -3.42
N LEU A 595 -15.57 18.85 -2.21
CA LEU A 595 -14.98 17.63 -1.65
C LEU A 595 -16.03 16.52 -1.51
N HIS A 596 -17.23 16.83 -1.03
CA HIS A 596 -18.33 15.87 -0.96
C HIS A 596 -18.69 15.32 -2.35
N ARG A 597 -18.82 16.20 -3.36
CA ARG A 597 -19.08 15.79 -4.74
C ARG A 597 -17.96 14.92 -5.32
N LEU A 598 -16.70 15.27 -5.05
CA LEU A 598 -15.56 14.45 -5.46
C LEU A 598 -15.68 13.03 -4.91
N MET A 599 -16.03 12.91 -3.63
CA MET A 599 -16.16 11.62 -2.96
C MET A 599 -17.33 10.80 -3.50
N GLU A 600 -18.50 11.45 -3.68
CA GLU A 600 -19.67 10.81 -4.27
C GLU A 600 -19.40 10.35 -5.71
N GLN A 601 -18.60 11.07 -6.47
CA GLN A 601 -18.35 10.77 -7.87
C GLN A 601 -17.16 9.85 -8.13
N THR A 602 -16.23 9.72 -7.20
CA THR A 602 -14.99 8.93 -7.41
C THR A 602 -14.81 7.77 -6.45
N ILE A 603 -15.20 7.95 -5.18
CA ILE A 603 -14.98 6.94 -4.13
C ILE A 603 -16.22 6.07 -3.92
N GLU A 604 -17.38 6.71 -3.78
CA GLU A 604 -18.68 6.07 -3.52
C GLU A 604 -19.71 6.34 -4.64
N PRO A 605 -19.34 6.31 -5.92
CA PRO A 605 -20.26 6.60 -6.99
C PRO A 605 -21.32 5.54 -7.15
N VAL A 606 -22.52 5.98 -7.55
CA VAL A 606 -23.61 5.12 -8.00
C VAL A 606 -23.72 5.28 -9.51
N VAL A 607 -23.52 4.19 -10.25
CA VAL A 607 -23.49 4.20 -11.72
C VAL A 607 -24.47 3.19 -12.27
N TRP A 608 -25.20 3.59 -13.31
CA TRP A 608 -26.12 2.72 -14.02
C TRP A 608 -25.47 2.12 -15.26
N GLY A 609 -25.84 0.87 -15.56
CA GLY A 609 -25.46 0.18 -16.77
C GLY A 609 -26.68 -0.42 -17.46
N TYR A 610 -26.69 -0.34 -18.79
CA TYR A 610 -27.78 -0.81 -19.62
C TYR A 610 -27.30 -1.94 -20.53
N LEU A 611 -28.12 -2.97 -20.69
CA LEU A 611 -27.78 -4.12 -21.50
C LEU A 611 -27.46 -3.69 -22.94
N GLU A 612 -26.28 -4.08 -23.42
CA GLU A 612 -25.86 -3.83 -24.81
C GLU A 612 -26.85 -4.48 -25.79
N MET A 613 -27.48 -3.67 -26.64
CA MET A 613 -28.35 -4.19 -27.68
C MET A 613 -27.47 -4.86 -28.74
N GLN A 614 -27.59 -6.19 -28.89
CA GLN A 614 -26.97 -6.87 -30.03
C GLN A 614 -27.62 -6.32 -31.30
N GLU A 615 -26.84 -5.69 -32.17
CA GLU A 615 -27.30 -5.39 -33.53
C GLU A 615 -27.65 -6.73 -34.21
N GLU A 616 -28.94 -7.01 -34.44
CA GLU A 616 -29.36 -8.08 -35.31
C GLU A 616 -28.72 -7.84 -36.69
N THR A 617 -27.70 -8.61 -36.99
CA THR A 617 -27.12 -8.67 -38.34
C THR A 617 -28.20 -9.22 -39.27
N THR A 618 -29.03 -8.32 -39.80
CA THR A 618 -29.97 -8.60 -40.85
C THR A 618 -29.18 -8.92 -42.11
N GLN A 619 -28.72 -10.17 -42.25
CA GLN A 619 -28.34 -10.69 -43.56
C GLN A 619 -29.61 -10.68 -44.45
N LYS A 620 -29.78 -9.58 -45.17
CA LYS A 620 -30.66 -9.59 -46.32
C LYS A 620 -30.11 -10.64 -47.30
N CYS A 621 -30.70 -11.83 -47.29
CA CYS A 621 -30.62 -12.74 -48.44
C CYS A 621 -31.17 -11.98 -49.66
N ILE A 622 -30.30 -11.43 -50.46
CA ILE A 622 -30.63 -11.01 -51.85
C ILE A 622 -30.63 -12.31 -52.64
N SER A 623 -31.84 -12.87 -52.82
CA SER A 623 -32.08 -13.87 -53.82
C SER A 623 -32.05 -13.20 -55.21
N HIS A 624 -31.12 -13.62 -56.02
CA HIS A 624 -31.22 -13.51 -57.49
C HIS A 624 -31.25 -14.89 -58.09
#